data_392c716b7e0f6c17c6b06bf46858d670
#
_entry.id   392c716b7e0f6c17c6b06bf46858d670
#
_cell.length_a   1.000
_cell.length_b   1.000
_cell.length_c   1.000
_cell.angle_alpha   90.00
_cell.angle_beta   90.00
_cell.angle_gamma   90.00
#
_symmetry.space_group_name_H-M   'P 1'
#
loop_
_entity.id
_entity.type
_entity.pdbx_description
1 polymer ?
#
loop_
_entity_poly.entity_id
_entity_poly.type
_entity_poly.pdbx_seq_one_letter_code
_entity_poly.pdbx_strand_id
1 'polypeptide(L)'
;MKYLFLDTNIIIDIFAARAPFDISAIELYRLAKENKIKIYISATSYTTIYYILRINKIAHNKCLIIIQDLLKCTAIIATDQLVINKAVNSGFDDFEDGVQYISAKSTPKISLIVSRGKKGFKKSTIPVMDAEQALAFI
;
A
#
# COMPACT_ATOMS: atom_id res chain seq x y z
N MET A 1 4.88 18.31 1.15
CA MET A 1 3.95 17.18 1.03
C MET A 1 4.71 15.88 1.28
N LYS A 2 4.13 14.98 2.05
CA LYS A 2 4.71 13.65 2.31
C LYS A 2 4.30 12.67 1.23
N TYR A 3 5.21 11.79 0.85
CA TYR A 3 5.01 10.74 -0.15
C TYR A 3 5.12 9.40 0.54
N LEU A 4 4.01 8.66 0.59
CA LEU A 4 3.88 7.40 1.32
C LEU A 4 3.64 6.25 0.35
N PHE A 5 4.19 5.09 0.66
CA PHE A 5 3.85 3.83 0.00
C PHE A 5 2.96 3.02 0.94
N LEU A 6 1.81 2.59 0.47
CA LEU A 6 0.89 1.76 1.26
C LEU A 6 0.99 0.29 0.84
N ASP A 7 1.28 -0.56 1.81
CA ASP A 7 1.19 -2.01 1.64
C ASP A 7 -0.28 -2.41 1.44
N THR A 8 -0.50 -3.50 0.73
CA THR A 8 -1.82 -4.03 0.35
C THR A 8 -2.78 -4.12 1.54
N ASN A 9 -2.30 -4.59 2.69
CA ASN A 9 -3.14 -4.76 3.88
C ASN A 9 -3.77 -3.46 4.38
N ILE A 10 -3.07 -2.34 4.24
CA ILE A 10 -3.60 -1.03 4.64
C ILE A 10 -4.81 -0.66 3.78
N ILE A 11 -4.74 -0.92 2.48
CA ILE A 11 -5.85 -0.63 1.56
C ILE A 11 -7.05 -1.52 1.89
N ILE A 12 -6.80 -2.79 2.17
CA ILE A 12 -7.87 -3.73 2.54
C ILE A 12 -8.53 -3.33 3.85
N ASP A 13 -7.75 -2.84 4.82
CA ASP A 13 -8.29 -2.32 6.08
C ASP A 13 -9.32 -1.20 5.85
N ILE A 14 -9.08 -0.36 4.86
CA ILE A 14 -10.00 0.72 4.49
C ILE A 14 -11.33 0.17 3.95
N PHE A 15 -11.24 -0.66 2.91
CA PHE A 15 -12.42 -1.03 2.13
C PHE A 15 -13.17 -2.25 2.66
N ALA A 16 -12.51 -3.12 3.42
CA ALA A 16 -13.13 -4.24 4.12
C ALA A 16 -13.47 -3.89 5.58
N ALA A 17 -13.26 -2.65 5.99
CA ALA A 17 -13.59 -2.12 7.33
C ALA A 17 -13.04 -3.00 8.47
N ARG A 18 -11.73 -3.29 8.43
CA ARG A 18 -11.09 -4.17 9.42
C ARG A 18 -10.76 -3.42 10.71
N ALA A 19 -11.73 -3.38 11.64
CA ALA A 19 -11.49 -2.77 12.95
C ALA A 19 -10.44 -3.57 13.74
N PRO A 20 -9.58 -2.92 14.54
CA PRO A 20 -9.47 -1.48 14.79
C PRO A 20 -8.55 -0.75 13.79
N PHE A 21 -8.05 -1.43 12.77
CA PHE A 21 -7.03 -0.89 11.84
C PHE A 21 -7.59 0.08 10.81
N ASP A 22 -8.90 0.05 10.59
CA ASP A 22 -9.57 0.83 9.56
C ASP A 22 -9.56 2.33 9.83
N ILE A 23 -9.69 2.76 11.08
CA ILE A 23 -9.85 4.18 11.43
C ILE A 23 -8.68 5.02 10.94
N SER A 24 -7.45 4.64 11.31
CA SER A 24 -6.25 5.38 10.90
C SER A 24 -5.97 5.25 9.41
N ALA A 25 -6.24 4.08 8.82
CA ALA A 25 -6.06 3.86 7.39
C ALA A 25 -7.02 4.74 6.57
N ILE A 26 -8.29 4.85 6.99
CA ILE A 26 -9.28 5.72 6.36
C ILE A 26 -8.83 7.19 6.43
N GLU A 27 -8.28 7.60 7.56
CA GLU A 27 -7.79 8.98 7.71
C GLU A 27 -6.64 9.29 6.76
N LEU A 28 -5.69 8.36 6.58
CA LEU A 28 -4.64 8.51 5.57
C LEU A 28 -5.23 8.68 4.17
N TYR A 29 -6.24 7.88 3.85
CA TYR A 29 -6.91 7.94 2.55
C TYR A 29 -7.62 9.28 2.35
N ARG A 30 -8.28 9.78 3.39
CA ARG A 30 -8.93 11.09 3.37
C ARG A 30 -7.91 12.21 3.08
N LEU A 31 -6.75 12.15 3.72
CA LEU A 31 -5.68 13.14 3.49
C LEU A 31 -5.17 13.09 2.05
N ALA A 32 -5.09 11.90 1.46
CA ALA A 32 -4.71 11.76 0.05
C ALA A 32 -5.77 12.35 -0.88
N LYS A 33 -7.06 12.15 -0.59
CA LYS A 33 -8.16 12.76 -1.35
C LYS A 33 -8.13 14.28 -1.29
N GLU A 34 -7.67 14.84 -0.18
CA GLU A 34 -7.55 16.28 0.00
C GLU A 34 -6.21 16.84 -0.51
N ASN A 35 -5.42 16.01 -1.17
CA ASN A 35 -4.10 16.38 -1.70
C ASN A 35 -3.11 16.87 -0.63
N LYS A 36 -3.27 16.43 0.60
CA LYS A 36 -2.35 16.77 1.70
C LYS A 36 -1.17 15.83 1.79
N ILE A 37 -1.31 14.61 1.26
CA ILE A 37 -0.24 13.63 1.11
C ILE A 37 -0.39 12.96 -0.25
N LYS A 38 0.69 12.34 -0.73
CA LYS A 38 0.66 11.51 -1.94
C LYS A 38 0.84 10.05 -1.56
N ILE A 39 -0.09 9.21 -1.98
CA ILE A 39 -0.03 7.76 -1.75
C ILE A 39 0.37 7.07 -3.04
N TYR A 40 1.31 6.13 -2.91
CA TYR A 40 1.74 5.23 -3.97
C TYR A 40 1.37 3.80 -3.60
N ILE A 41 0.93 3.03 -4.57
CA ILE A 41 0.55 1.62 -4.41
C ILE A 41 1.17 0.85 -5.56
N SER A 42 1.70 -0.36 -5.30
CA SER A 42 2.23 -1.19 -6.38
C SER A 42 1.11 -1.73 -7.27
N ALA A 43 1.41 -1.93 -8.55
CA ALA A 43 0.45 -2.47 -9.52
C ALA A 43 -0.10 -3.83 -9.07
N THR A 44 0.73 -4.67 -8.47
CA THR A 44 0.31 -6.00 -7.99
C THR A 44 -0.74 -5.92 -6.88
N SER A 45 -0.72 -4.87 -6.07
CA SER A 45 -1.70 -4.68 -4.99
C SER A 45 -3.12 -4.53 -5.52
N TYR A 46 -3.32 -3.95 -6.71
CA TYR A 46 -4.66 -3.77 -7.27
C TYR A 46 -5.37 -5.10 -7.52
N THR A 47 -4.68 -6.10 -8.06
CA THR A 47 -5.27 -7.42 -8.28
C THR A 47 -5.52 -8.16 -6.97
N THR A 48 -4.61 -8.03 -6.01
CA THR A 48 -4.76 -8.62 -4.69
C THR A 48 -5.94 -8.00 -3.93
N ILE A 49 -6.07 -6.68 -3.99
CA ILE A 49 -7.20 -5.96 -3.39
C ILE A 49 -8.51 -6.47 -3.97
N TYR A 50 -8.63 -6.52 -5.29
CA TYR A 50 -9.82 -7.04 -5.95
C TYR A 50 -10.16 -8.45 -5.44
N TYR A 51 -9.18 -9.35 -5.45
CA TYR A 51 -9.37 -10.74 -5.05
C TYR A 51 -9.86 -10.85 -3.61
N ILE A 52 -9.26 -10.12 -2.68
CA ILE A 52 -9.65 -10.16 -1.27
C ILE A 52 -11.03 -9.55 -1.04
N LEU A 53 -11.35 -8.45 -1.72
CA LEU A 53 -12.69 -7.86 -1.65
C LEU A 53 -13.75 -8.86 -2.13
N ARG A 54 -13.47 -9.62 -3.18
CA ARG A 54 -14.38 -10.68 -3.66
C ARG A 54 -14.56 -11.78 -2.64
N ILE A 55 -13.50 -12.20 -1.97
CA ILE A 55 -13.58 -13.18 -0.87
C ILE A 55 -14.47 -12.66 0.25
N ASN A 56 -14.44 -11.36 0.53
CA ASN A 56 -15.29 -10.71 1.51
C ASN A 56 -16.71 -10.43 0.98
N LYS A 57 -17.11 -11.08 -0.11
CA LYS A 57 -18.45 -11.04 -0.69
C LYS A 57 -18.87 -9.66 -1.23
N ILE A 58 -17.90 -8.81 -1.58
CA ILE A 58 -18.17 -7.55 -2.24
C ILE A 58 -18.38 -7.83 -3.73
N ALA A 59 -19.48 -7.33 -4.29
CA ALA A 59 -19.85 -7.58 -5.69
C ALA A 59 -18.81 -7.00 -6.65
N HIS A 60 -18.62 -7.63 -7.80
CA HIS A 60 -17.69 -7.23 -8.84
C HIS A 60 -17.80 -5.74 -9.19
N ASN A 61 -19.02 -5.25 -9.45
CA ASN A 61 -19.23 -3.84 -9.82
C ASN A 61 -18.76 -2.89 -8.73
N LYS A 62 -19.00 -3.24 -7.46
CA LYS A 62 -18.57 -2.43 -6.33
C LYS A 62 -17.04 -2.45 -6.18
N CYS A 63 -16.40 -3.60 -6.44
CA CYS A 63 -14.94 -3.70 -6.46
C CYS A 63 -14.34 -2.76 -7.51
N LEU A 64 -14.93 -2.68 -8.71
CA LEU A 64 -14.45 -1.79 -9.75
C LEU A 64 -14.60 -0.32 -9.36
N ILE A 65 -15.68 0.05 -8.67
CA ILE A 65 -15.87 1.41 -8.16
C ILE A 65 -14.75 1.76 -7.15
N ILE A 66 -14.44 0.84 -6.25
CA ILE A 66 -13.34 1.01 -5.29
C ILE A 66 -12.01 1.21 -6.00
N ILE A 67 -11.71 0.38 -6.99
CA ILE A 67 -10.47 0.49 -7.76
C ILE A 67 -10.40 1.82 -8.51
N GLN A 68 -11.51 2.27 -9.10
CA GLN A 68 -11.58 3.57 -9.76
C GLN A 68 -11.31 4.71 -8.79
N ASP A 69 -11.84 4.63 -7.57
CA ASP A 69 -11.58 5.63 -6.53
C ASP A 69 -10.10 5.66 -6.16
N LEU A 70 -9.49 4.49 -5.97
CA LEU A 70 -8.06 4.37 -5.71
C LEU A 70 -7.23 5.01 -6.83
N LEU A 71 -7.57 4.77 -8.09
CA LEU A 71 -6.86 5.32 -9.23
C LEU A 71 -6.89 6.85 -9.25
N LYS A 72 -7.98 7.46 -8.75
CA LYS A 72 -8.10 8.92 -8.69
C LYS A 72 -7.26 9.55 -7.59
N CYS A 73 -7.02 8.83 -6.50
CA CYS A 73 -6.46 9.39 -5.27
C CYS A 73 -5.03 8.93 -5.00
N THR A 74 -4.52 7.98 -5.79
CA THR A 74 -3.20 7.38 -5.57
C THR A 74 -2.44 7.30 -6.89
N ALA A 75 -1.13 7.04 -6.79
CA ALA A 75 -0.29 6.76 -7.94
C ALA A 75 0.13 5.29 -7.94
N ILE A 76 0.14 4.68 -9.11
CA ILE A 76 0.58 3.29 -9.28
C ILE A 76 2.09 3.26 -9.53
N ILE A 77 2.78 2.32 -8.88
CA ILE A 77 4.15 1.96 -9.23
C ILE A 77 4.09 0.68 -10.05
N ALA A 78 4.62 0.73 -11.26
CA ALA A 78 4.64 -0.43 -12.16
C ALA A 78 5.45 -1.57 -11.57
N THR A 79 4.97 -2.81 -11.78
CA THR A 79 5.71 -4.02 -11.41
C THR A 79 6.19 -4.66 -12.71
N ASP A 80 7.40 -4.30 -13.11
CA ASP A 80 8.03 -4.79 -14.34
C ASP A 80 9.06 -5.89 -14.04
N GLN A 81 9.75 -6.35 -15.07
CA GLN A 81 10.76 -7.39 -14.94
C GLN A 81 11.90 -6.96 -14.02
N LEU A 82 12.29 -5.70 -14.05
CA LEU A 82 13.36 -5.19 -13.20
C LEU A 82 12.98 -5.26 -11.71
N VAL A 83 11.76 -4.87 -11.37
CA VAL A 83 11.24 -4.97 -9.99
C VAL A 83 11.24 -6.42 -9.53
N ILE A 84 10.75 -7.34 -10.34
CA ILE A 84 10.70 -8.77 -10.00
C ILE A 84 12.10 -9.32 -9.80
N ASN A 85 13.06 -9.04 -10.69
CA ASN A 85 14.43 -9.47 -10.55
C ASN A 85 15.08 -8.98 -9.27
N LYS A 86 14.89 -7.71 -8.95
CA LYS A 86 15.42 -7.13 -7.73
C LYS A 86 14.78 -7.74 -6.47
N ALA A 87 13.49 -8.02 -6.52
CA ALA A 87 12.78 -8.64 -5.40
C ALA A 87 13.30 -10.05 -5.11
N VAL A 88 13.55 -10.86 -6.15
CA VAL A 88 14.11 -12.19 -6.00
C VAL A 88 15.47 -12.14 -5.28
N ASN A 89 16.25 -11.11 -5.53
CA ASN A 89 17.58 -10.93 -4.97
C ASN A 89 17.61 -10.00 -3.74
N SER A 90 16.47 -9.61 -3.21
CA SER A 90 16.39 -8.63 -2.12
C SER A 90 16.81 -9.17 -0.76
N GLY A 91 16.81 -10.49 -0.59
CA GLY A 91 17.06 -11.11 0.71
C GLY A 91 15.89 -11.05 1.67
N PHE A 92 14.71 -10.59 1.22
CA PHE A 92 13.50 -10.62 2.02
C PHE A 92 13.03 -12.07 2.20
N ASP A 93 12.47 -12.38 3.38
CA ASP A 93 11.98 -13.72 3.69
C ASP A 93 10.69 -14.06 2.96
N ASP A 94 9.92 -13.03 2.57
CA ASP A 94 8.69 -13.16 1.80
C ASP A 94 8.82 -12.42 0.48
N PHE A 95 8.52 -13.11 -0.62
CA PHE A 95 8.68 -12.55 -1.97
C PHE A 95 7.77 -11.34 -2.20
N GLU A 96 6.52 -11.42 -1.75
CA GLU A 96 5.57 -10.31 -1.92
C GLU A 96 6.04 -9.06 -1.19
N ASP A 97 6.53 -9.21 0.04
CA ASP A 97 7.12 -8.10 0.80
C ASP A 97 8.32 -7.51 0.07
N GLY A 98 9.14 -8.37 -0.54
CA GLY A 98 10.26 -7.95 -1.36
C GLY A 98 9.82 -7.12 -2.56
N VAL A 99 8.77 -7.54 -3.27
CA VAL A 99 8.19 -6.77 -4.38
C VAL A 99 7.69 -5.42 -3.91
N GLN A 100 6.99 -5.37 -2.79
CA GLN A 100 6.48 -4.13 -2.21
C GLN A 100 7.63 -3.18 -1.85
N TYR A 101 8.66 -3.69 -1.20
CA TYR A 101 9.82 -2.89 -0.83
C TYR A 101 10.55 -2.33 -2.04
N ILE A 102 10.85 -3.16 -3.04
CA ILE A 102 11.53 -2.72 -4.25
C ILE A 102 10.68 -1.70 -5.00
N SER A 103 9.37 -1.89 -5.04
CA SER A 103 8.45 -0.93 -5.64
C SER A 103 8.54 0.43 -4.95
N ALA A 104 8.49 0.45 -3.63
CA ALA A 104 8.63 1.68 -2.85
C ALA A 104 9.97 2.35 -3.10
N LYS A 105 11.05 1.56 -3.10
CA LYS A 105 12.40 2.06 -3.29
C LYS A 105 12.66 2.61 -4.69
N SER A 106 11.90 2.14 -5.69
CA SER A 106 12.03 2.61 -7.07
C SER A 106 11.57 4.07 -7.26
N THR A 107 10.86 4.61 -6.28
CA THR A 107 10.39 5.99 -6.30
C THR A 107 11.08 6.78 -5.20
N PRO A 108 12.14 7.55 -5.53
CA PRO A 108 12.99 8.21 -4.51
C PRO A 108 12.26 9.17 -3.58
N LYS A 109 11.13 9.72 -4.01
CA LYS A 109 10.33 10.65 -3.19
C LYS A 109 9.64 9.98 -2.02
N ILE A 110 9.43 8.66 -2.07
CA ILE A 110 8.76 7.93 -1.00
C ILE A 110 9.67 7.94 0.24
N SER A 111 9.15 8.49 1.33
CA SER A 111 9.86 8.63 2.59
C SER A 111 9.38 7.65 3.67
N LEU A 112 8.29 6.93 3.42
CA LEU A 112 7.66 6.07 4.42
C LEU A 112 6.89 4.94 3.76
N ILE A 113 7.07 3.73 4.27
CA ILE A 113 6.21 2.58 3.95
C ILE A 113 5.20 2.43 5.09
N VAL A 114 3.92 2.34 4.76
CA VAL A 114 2.86 2.10 5.73
C VAL A 114 2.43 0.64 5.62
N SER A 115 2.60 -0.11 6.70
CA SER A 115 2.29 -1.55 6.75
C SER A 115 2.04 -2.00 8.18
N ARG A 116 1.13 -2.96 8.36
CA ARG A 116 0.98 -3.65 9.65
C ARG A 116 2.01 -4.76 9.81
N GLY A 117 2.54 -5.28 8.70
CA GLY A 117 3.52 -6.36 8.69
C GLY A 117 4.96 -5.87 8.83
N LYS A 118 5.26 -5.05 9.83
CA LYS A 118 6.59 -4.44 9.99
C LYS A 118 7.73 -5.47 10.06
N LYS A 119 7.48 -6.65 10.60
CA LYS A 119 8.49 -7.72 10.66
C LYS A 119 8.96 -8.16 9.28
N GLY A 120 8.06 -8.18 8.29
CA GLY A 120 8.40 -8.52 6.92
C GLY A 120 9.30 -7.50 6.26
N PHE A 121 9.36 -6.29 6.78
CA PHE A 121 10.14 -5.18 6.24
C PHE A 121 11.37 -4.83 7.08
N LYS A 122 11.83 -5.72 7.94
CA LYS A 122 12.98 -5.43 8.83
C LYS A 122 14.26 -5.07 8.09
N LYS A 123 14.39 -5.47 6.82
CA LYS A 123 15.56 -5.14 5.97
C LYS A 123 15.37 -3.84 5.19
N SER A 124 14.24 -3.16 5.35
CA SER A 124 13.97 -1.92 4.64
C SER A 124 14.89 -0.79 5.12
N THR A 125 15.42 -0.04 4.15
CA THR A 125 16.14 1.21 4.43
C THR A 125 15.19 2.40 4.48
N ILE A 126 13.92 2.20 4.10
CA ILE A 126 12.87 3.20 4.21
C ILE A 126 12.15 2.94 5.54
N PRO A 127 11.87 3.97 6.36
CA PRO A 127 11.10 3.77 7.60
C PRO A 127 9.77 3.08 7.33
N VAL A 128 9.38 2.18 8.24
CA VAL A 128 8.12 1.44 8.14
C VAL A 128 7.29 1.71 9.38
N MET A 129 6.06 2.15 9.19
CA MET A 129 5.14 2.51 10.27
C MET A 129 3.75 1.93 9.98
N ASP A 130 2.97 1.64 11.03
CA ASP A 130 1.56 1.37 10.84
C ASP A 130 0.80 2.67 10.54
N ALA A 131 -0.49 2.58 10.23
CA ALA A 131 -1.26 3.76 9.83
C ALA A 131 -1.36 4.81 10.95
N GLU A 132 -1.50 4.38 12.21
CA GLU A 132 -1.58 5.29 13.35
C GLU A 132 -0.26 6.05 13.53
N GLN A 133 0.87 5.33 13.48
CA GLN A 133 2.19 5.94 13.56
C GLN A 133 2.44 6.90 12.39
N ALA A 134 2.00 6.51 11.19
CA ALA A 134 2.14 7.35 10.01
C ALA A 134 1.39 8.68 10.16
N LEU A 135 0.18 8.66 10.70
CA LEU A 135 -0.58 9.89 10.98
C LEU A 135 0.17 10.82 11.94
N ALA A 136 0.79 10.27 12.96
CA ALA A 136 1.58 11.07 13.91
C ALA A 136 2.85 11.63 13.27
N PHE A 137 3.39 10.93 12.25
CA PHE A 137 4.60 11.36 11.53
C PHE A 137 4.32 12.49 10.55
N ILE A 138 3.14 12.49 9.95
CA ILE A 138 2.73 13.51 8.99
C ILE A 138 2.42 14.81 9.74
#